data_b26cdfc55a328aebd1c39eeae237db19
#
_entry.id   b26cdfc55a328aebd1c39eeae237db19
#
_cell.length_a   1.000
_cell.length_b   1.000
_cell.length_c   1.000
_cell.angle_alpha   90.00
_cell.angle_beta   90.00
_cell.angle_gamma   90.00
#
_symmetry.space_group_name_H-M   'P 1'
#
loop_
_entity.id
_entity.type
_entity.pdbx_description
1 polymer ?
#
loop_
_entity_poly.entity_id
_entity_poly.type
_entity_poly.pdbx_seq_one_letter_code
_entity_poly.pdbx_strand_id
1 'polypeptide(L)'
;MKVIVTVKRVVDYNVKVRVKSDNTGVELANVKMSMNPFDEIAVEEAVRLKEAGIATEVIAVSCGVTQCQETLRTALAIGADRAVLVETAEELQPLAVAKILKALIDQEKPELVILGKQAIDDDSNQTGQMLAALAGLPQATFASKVVIADGRASVSREVDGGAETLSLKLPAIITTDLRLNEPRYVTLPNIMKAKKKPLSTMTPAELGVDVAPRLKTLKVVEPPKRRAGIAVPDVKTLVEKLKNEAKVI
;
A
#
# COMPACT_ATOMS: atom_id res chain seq x y z
N MET A 1 0.40 -4.41 -21.67
CA MET A 1 0.69 -5.32 -20.53
C MET A 1 -0.44 -5.29 -19.49
N LYS A 2 -0.62 -6.38 -18.76
CA LYS A 2 -1.57 -6.47 -17.63
C LYS A 2 -0.88 -6.00 -16.34
N VAL A 3 -1.54 -5.14 -15.57
CA VAL A 3 -1.03 -4.60 -14.30
C VAL A 3 -1.98 -4.97 -13.16
N ILE A 4 -1.47 -5.50 -12.06
CA ILE A 4 -2.20 -5.62 -10.80
C ILE A 4 -1.79 -4.47 -9.89
N VAL A 5 -2.77 -3.81 -9.27
CA VAL A 5 -2.57 -2.87 -8.17
C VAL A 5 -3.29 -3.36 -6.93
N THR A 6 -2.67 -3.24 -5.78
CA THR A 6 -3.31 -3.62 -4.51
C THR A 6 -3.80 -2.40 -3.78
N VAL A 7 -4.93 -2.53 -3.09
CA VAL A 7 -5.50 -1.45 -2.28
C VAL A 7 -5.94 -1.98 -0.92
N LYS A 8 -5.49 -1.34 0.15
CA LYS A 8 -5.87 -1.66 1.52
C LYS A 8 -6.88 -0.64 2.04
N ARG A 9 -7.93 -1.12 2.70
CA ARG A 9 -8.87 -0.29 3.45
C ARG A 9 -8.30 -0.03 4.83
N VAL A 10 -8.04 1.23 5.16
CA VAL A 10 -7.42 1.66 6.42
C VAL A 10 -8.25 2.76 7.08
N VAL A 11 -7.99 3.05 8.35
CA VAL A 11 -8.55 4.23 9.01
C VAL A 11 -8.07 5.49 8.28
N ASP A 12 -9.02 6.39 7.96
CA ASP A 12 -8.69 7.65 7.30
C ASP A 12 -7.67 8.45 8.12
N TYR A 13 -6.63 8.96 7.47
CA TYR A 13 -5.52 9.66 8.12
C TYR A 13 -5.91 10.94 8.87
N ASN A 14 -7.11 11.49 8.62
CA ASN A 14 -7.64 12.63 9.38
C ASN A 14 -8.34 12.21 10.67
N VAL A 15 -8.55 10.91 10.89
CA VAL A 15 -9.20 10.39 12.10
C VAL A 15 -8.19 10.27 13.23
N LYS A 16 -8.52 10.83 14.39
CA LYS A 16 -7.77 10.58 15.62
C LYS A 16 -8.10 9.17 16.12
N VAL A 17 -7.17 8.24 15.93
CA VAL A 17 -7.30 6.86 16.41
C VAL A 17 -7.38 6.81 17.95
N ARG A 18 -8.22 5.92 18.49
CA ARG A 18 -8.36 5.67 19.92
C ARG A 18 -8.08 4.20 20.22
N VAL A 19 -7.42 3.93 21.32
CA VAL A 19 -7.22 2.58 21.83
C VAL A 19 -8.50 2.09 22.51
N LYS A 20 -8.86 0.83 22.31
CA LYS A 20 -9.99 0.19 23.03
C LYS A 20 -9.71 0.17 24.53
N SER A 21 -10.77 0.21 25.34
CA SER A 21 -10.67 0.22 26.81
C SER A 21 -9.97 -1.02 27.37
N ASP A 22 -10.04 -2.14 26.68
CA ASP A 22 -9.40 -3.41 27.04
C ASP A 22 -7.96 -3.55 26.50
N ASN A 23 -7.44 -2.54 25.81
CA ASN A 23 -6.11 -2.53 25.16
C ASN A 23 -5.87 -3.66 24.13
N THR A 24 -6.90 -4.30 23.59
CA THR A 24 -6.76 -5.38 22.61
C THR A 24 -6.52 -4.87 21.17
N GLY A 25 -6.75 -3.59 20.93
CA GLY A 25 -6.63 -3.00 19.59
C GLY A 25 -7.05 -1.54 19.57
N VAL A 26 -7.30 -1.03 18.37
CA VAL A 26 -7.86 0.30 18.14
C VAL A 26 -9.37 0.24 17.91
N GLU A 27 -10.08 1.31 18.28
CA GLU A 27 -11.52 1.44 18.07
C GLU A 27 -11.79 1.69 16.58
N LEU A 28 -12.53 0.79 15.95
CA LEU A 28 -12.88 0.87 14.52
C LEU A 28 -14.39 1.08 14.30
N ALA A 29 -15.21 1.00 15.35
CA ALA A 29 -16.65 1.17 15.22
C ALA A 29 -16.99 2.62 14.83
N ASN A 30 -17.76 2.79 13.75
CA ASN A 30 -18.16 4.10 13.20
C ASN A 30 -17.00 5.05 12.87
N VAL A 31 -15.84 4.51 12.58
CA VAL A 31 -14.66 5.27 12.15
C VAL A 31 -14.66 5.38 10.63
N LYS A 32 -14.37 6.57 10.12
CA LYS A 32 -14.20 6.77 8.67
C LYS A 32 -13.01 5.94 8.19
N MET A 33 -13.25 5.14 7.15
CA MET A 33 -12.22 4.35 6.48
C MET A 33 -11.96 4.93 5.08
N SER A 34 -10.75 4.75 4.58
CA SER A 34 -10.34 5.20 3.25
C SER A 34 -9.37 4.21 2.59
N MET A 35 -9.01 4.46 1.35
CA MET A 35 -7.88 3.77 0.71
C MET A 35 -6.57 4.24 1.36
N ASN A 36 -5.64 3.31 1.55
CA ASN A 36 -4.29 3.64 1.99
C ASN A 36 -3.63 4.63 1.02
N PRO A 37 -3.06 5.76 1.49
CA PRO A 37 -2.49 6.79 0.62
C PRO A 37 -1.39 6.29 -0.31
N PHE A 38 -0.56 5.36 0.11
CA PHE A 38 0.46 4.77 -0.76
C PHE A 38 -0.14 3.91 -1.88
N ASP A 39 -1.30 3.30 -1.63
CA ASP A 39 -2.02 2.52 -2.64
C ASP A 39 -2.73 3.43 -3.64
N GLU A 40 -3.17 4.63 -3.25
CA GLU A 40 -3.69 5.64 -4.17
C GLU A 40 -2.63 6.03 -5.21
N ILE A 41 -1.36 6.19 -4.77
CA ILE A 41 -0.22 6.42 -5.66
C ILE A 41 -0.03 5.25 -6.63
N ALA A 42 -0.15 4.01 -6.14
CA ALA A 42 -0.01 2.81 -6.97
C ALA A 42 -1.10 2.72 -8.04
N VAL A 43 -2.35 2.99 -7.68
CA VAL A 43 -3.48 3.01 -8.62
C VAL A 43 -3.30 4.12 -9.66
N GLU A 44 -2.93 5.32 -9.25
CA GLU A 44 -2.67 6.45 -10.15
C GLU A 44 -1.58 6.10 -11.17
N GLU A 45 -0.47 5.49 -10.72
CA GLU A 45 0.62 5.10 -11.60
C GLU A 45 0.17 4.08 -12.66
N ALA A 46 -0.56 3.05 -12.24
CA ALA A 46 -1.08 2.05 -13.17
C ALA A 46 -2.05 2.66 -14.20
N VAL A 47 -2.88 3.61 -13.79
CA VAL A 47 -3.79 4.32 -14.69
C VAL A 47 -3.03 5.21 -15.67
N ARG A 48 -1.96 5.90 -15.23
CA ARG A 48 -1.07 6.68 -16.11
C ARG A 48 -0.38 5.78 -17.15
N LEU A 49 0.11 4.61 -16.74
CA LEU A 49 0.67 3.62 -17.67
C LEU A 49 -0.37 3.16 -18.72
N LYS A 50 -1.62 3.04 -18.32
CA LYS A 50 -2.70 2.70 -19.24
C LYS A 50 -3.03 3.85 -20.20
N GLU A 51 -3.11 5.07 -19.73
CA GLU A 51 -3.33 6.25 -20.55
C GLU A 51 -2.20 6.48 -21.56
N ALA A 52 -0.98 6.11 -21.19
CA ALA A 52 0.17 6.11 -22.08
C ALA A 52 0.19 4.94 -23.10
N GLY A 53 -0.82 4.05 -23.08
CA GLY A 53 -0.90 2.88 -23.98
C GLY A 53 0.06 1.74 -23.61
N ILE A 54 0.74 1.82 -22.47
CA ILE A 54 1.69 0.81 -21.99
C ILE A 54 0.92 -0.35 -21.30
N ALA A 55 0.02 -0.04 -20.38
CA ALA A 55 -0.86 -1.04 -19.80
C ALA A 55 -2.13 -1.20 -20.65
N THR A 56 -2.56 -2.45 -20.83
CA THR A 56 -3.80 -2.81 -21.54
C THR A 56 -4.95 -3.10 -20.59
N GLU A 57 -4.64 -3.56 -19.38
CA GLU A 57 -5.61 -3.85 -18.34
C GLU A 57 -5.01 -3.53 -16.96
N VAL A 58 -5.80 -2.86 -16.11
CA VAL A 58 -5.48 -2.58 -14.71
C VAL A 58 -6.49 -3.28 -13.80
N ILE A 59 -6.00 -4.18 -12.95
CA ILE A 59 -6.79 -4.99 -12.02
C ILE A 59 -6.52 -4.48 -10.61
N ALA A 60 -7.54 -3.97 -9.92
CA ALA A 60 -7.44 -3.60 -8.52
C ALA A 60 -7.76 -4.81 -7.62
N VAL A 61 -6.92 -5.09 -6.63
CA VAL A 61 -7.08 -6.21 -5.70
C VAL A 61 -7.13 -5.70 -4.27
N SER A 62 -8.06 -6.21 -3.48
CA SER A 62 -8.10 -5.99 -2.03
C SER A 62 -8.35 -7.31 -1.30
N CYS A 63 -7.79 -7.45 -0.11
CA CYS A 63 -7.99 -8.62 0.74
C CYS A 63 -8.58 -8.16 2.08
N GLY A 64 -9.63 -8.82 2.55
CA GLY A 64 -10.26 -8.51 3.84
C GLY A 64 -11.78 -8.63 3.81
N VAL A 65 -12.44 -7.87 4.68
CA VAL A 65 -13.88 -7.92 4.87
C VAL A 65 -14.66 -7.37 3.67
N THR A 66 -15.95 -7.71 3.56
CA THR A 66 -16.84 -7.27 2.46
C THR A 66 -16.77 -5.76 2.19
N GLN A 67 -16.60 -4.93 3.23
CA GLN A 67 -16.51 -3.48 3.10
C GLN A 67 -15.28 -3.00 2.30
N CYS A 68 -14.29 -3.85 2.06
CA CYS A 68 -13.17 -3.52 1.16
C CYS A 68 -13.64 -3.27 -0.28
N GLN A 69 -14.86 -3.67 -0.64
CA GLN A 69 -15.49 -3.32 -1.92
C GLN A 69 -15.58 -1.80 -2.12
N GLU A 70 -15.78 -1.00 -1.06
CA GLU A 70 -15.83 0.46 -1.16
C GLU A 70 -14.51 1.03 -1.68
N THR A 71 -13.39 0.54 -1.14
CA THR A 71 -12.04 0.91 -1.57
C THR A 71 -11.76 0.47 -3.01
N LEU A 72 -12.20 -0.74 -3.38
CA LEU A 72 -12.12 -1.22 -4.76
C LEU A 72 -12.96 -0.37 -5.72
N ARG A 73 -14.15 0.07 -5.32
CA ARG A 73 -14.97 0.98 -6.14
C ARG A 73 -14.27 2.33 -6.33
N THR A 74 -13.51 2.81 -5.35
CA THR A 74 -12.67 4.01 -5.51
C THR A 74 -11.57 3.77 -6.54
N ALA A 75 -10.84 2.65 -6.48
CA ALA A 75 -9.82 2.30 -7.47
C ALA A 75 -10.42 2.20 -8.90
N LEU A 76 -11.61 1.60 -9.04
CA LEU A 76 -12.35 1.55 -10.30
C LEU A 76 -12.75 2.95 -10.81
N ALA A 77 -13.06 3.88 -9.89
CA ALA A 77 -13.41 5.25 -10.23
C ALA A 77 -12.19 6.09 -10.63
N ILE A 78 -11.00 5.81 -10.07
CA ILE A 78 -9.73 6.39 -10.51
C ILE A 78 -9.42 5.95 -11.95
N GLY A 79 -9.63 4.67 -12.29
CA GLY A 79 -9.41 4.23 -13.67
C GLY A 79 -9.18 2.74 -13.88
N ALA A 80 -9.06 1.93 -12.83
CA ALA A 80 -8.94 0.48 -12.95
C ALA A 80 -10.09 -0.13 -13.78
N ASP A 81 -9.83 -1.22 -14.49
CA ASP A 81 -10.81 -1.85 -15.38
C ASP A 81 -11.77 -2.77 -14.65
N ARG A 82 -11.23 -3.59 -13.79
CA ARG A 82 -11.97 -4.52 -12.93
C ARG A 82 -11.33 -4.64 -11.57
N ALA A 83 -12.05 -5.23 -10.65
CA ALA A 83 -11.57 -5.43 -9.29
C ALA A 83 -11.78 -6.88 -8.83
N VAL A 84 -10.93 -7.30 -7.90
CA VAL A 84 -11.01 -8.60 -7.22
C VAL A 84 -10.97 -8.36 -5.72
N LEU A 85 -11.98 -8.82 -5.00
CA LEU A 85 -11.97 -8.90 -3.55
C LEU A 85 -11.64 -10.35 -3.14
N VAL A 86 -10.57 -10.52 -2.38
CA VAL A 86 -10.36 -11.78 -1.66
C VAL A 86 -10.96 -11.61 -0.26
N GLU A 87 -12.18 -12.11 -0.11
CA GLU A 87 -13.01 -11.88 1.07
C GLU A 87 -12.68 -12.85 2.20
N THR A 88 -12.39 -12.29 3.36
CA THR A 88 -12.20 -13.05 4.60
C THR A 88 -12.49 -12.18 5.82
N ALA A 89 -13.00 -12.79 6.88
CA ALA A 89 -13.15 -12.15 8.19
C ALA A 89 -11.87 -12.26 9.06
N GLU A 90 -10.92 -13.10 8.64
CA GLU A 90 -9.65 -13.26 9.36
C GLU A 90 -8.80 -12.00 9.28
N GLU A 91 -8.10 -11.69 10.37
CA GLU A 91 -7.10 -10.61 10.38
C GLU A 91 -5.88 -11.05 9.56
N LEU A 92 -5.70 -10.42 8.41
CA LEU A 92 -4.64 -10.76 7.48
C LEU A 92 -3.31 -10.07 7.85
N GLN A 93 -2.28 -10.89 8.03
CA GLN A 93 -0.90 -10.44 8.21
C GLN A 93 -0.17 -10.32 6.86
N PRO A 94 0.92 -9.55 6.75
CA PRO A 94 1.61 -9.31 5.47
C PRO A 94 1.97 -10.57 4.68
N LEU A 95 2.42 -11.64 5.35
CA LEU A 95 2.75 -12.91 4.69
C LEU A 95 1.50 -13.61 4.11
N ALA A 96 0.37 -13.57 4.81
CA ALA A 96 -0.89 -14.13 4.32
C ALA A 96 -1.35 -13.39 3.06
N VAL A 97 -1.31 -12.05 3.08
CA VAL A 97 -1.62 -11.21 1.92
C VAL A 97 -0.66 -11.51 0.76
N ALA A 98 0.64 -11.63 1.02
CA ALA A 98 1.62 -11.98 -0.01
C ALA A 98 1.33 -13.34 -0.66
N LYS A 99 0.93 -14.36 0.10
CA LYS A 99 0.51 -15.66 -0.44
C LYS A 99 -0.75 -15.58 -1.31
N ILE A 100 -1.75 -14.82 -0.87
CA ILE A 100 -2.98 -14.56 -1.66
C ILE A 100 -2.61 -13.89 -2.99
N LEU A 101 -1.82 -12.83 -2.93
CA LEU A 101 -1.39 -12.11 -4.12
C LEU A 101 -0.54 -12.98 -5.05
N LYS A 102 0.30 -13.87 -4.51
CA LYS A 102 1.05 -14.86 -5.31
C LYS A 102 0.11 -15.78 -6.08
N ALA A 103 -0.94 -16.31 -5.44
CA ALA A 103 -1.93 -17.15 -6.11
C ALA A 103 -2.65 -16.38 -7.24
N LEU A 104 -2.98 -15.11 -7.03
CA LEU A 104 -3.56 -14.25 -8.07
C LEU A 104 -2.57 -13.96 -9.21
N ILE A 105 -1.28 -13.75 -8.91
CA ILE A 105 -0.24 -13.62 -9.95
C ILE A 105 -0.19 -14.87 -10.83
N ASP A 106 -0.28 -16.06 -10.23
CA ASP A 106 -0.25 -17.31 -10.98
C ASP A 106 -1.46 -17.50 -11.89
N GLN A 107 -2.64 -17.01 -11.48
CA GLN A 107 -3.86 -17.05 -12.28
C GLN A 107 -3.88 -15.97 -13.38
N GLU A 108 -3.60 -14.73 -12.99
CA GLU A 108 -3.73 -13.55 -13.86
C GLU A 108 -2.53 -13.32 -14.77
N LYS A 109 -1.35 -13.78 -14.37
CA LYS A 109 -0.07 -13.61 -15.07
C LYS A 109 0.19 -12.17 -15.48
N PRO A 110 0.18 -11.21 -14.53
CA PRO A 110 0.48 -9.82 -14.82
C PRO A 110 1.96 -9.66 -15.17
N GLU A 111 2.27 -8.67 -16.00
CA GLU A 111 3.66 -8.27 -16.24
C GLU A 111 4.17 -7.28 -15.19
N LEU A 112 3.27 -6.61 -14.48
CA LEU A 112 3.65 -5.66 -13.43
C LEU A 112 2.67 -5.75 -12.26
N VAL A 113 3.21 -5.74 -11.04
CA VAL A 113 2.43 -5.59 -9.81
C VAL A 113 2.91 -4.34 -9.08
N ILE A 114 2.00 -3.43 -8.77
CA ILE A 114 2.30 -2.18 -8.06
C ILE A 114 1.54 -2.17 -6.74
N LEU A 115 2.25 -1.91 -5.65
CA LEU A 115 1.70 -1.82 -4.30
C LEU A 115 2.15 -0.51 -3.64
N GLY A 116 1.39 -0.01 -2.69
CA GLY A 116 1.93 0.95 -1.73
C GLY A 116 3.10 0.35 -0.95
N LYS A 117 4.14 1.13 -0.65
CA LYS A 117 5.30 0.62 0.11
C LYS A 117 4.92 0.11 1.50
N GLN A 118 3.93 0.74 2.11
CA GLN A 118 3.44 0.43 3.45
C GLN A 118 1.97 0.83 3.57
N ALA A 119 1.29 0.37 4.62
CA ALA A 119 -0.03 0.81 5.00
C ALA A 119 0.05 1.65 6.28
N ILE A 120 -0.72 2.75 6.36
CA ILE A 120 -0.63 3.70 7.48
C ILE A 120 -1.21 3.18 8.80
N ASP A 121 -1.83 2.02 8.79
CA ASP A 121 -2.42 1.38 9.98
C ASP A 121 -1.40 0.52 10.75
N ASP A 122 -0.49 -0.15 10.06
CA ASP A 122 0.48 -1.07 10.69
C ASP A 122 1.95 -0.74 10.39
N ASP A 123 2.21 0.09 9.38
CA ASP A 123 3.56 0.48 8.92
C ASP A 123 4.54 -0.69 8.72
N SER A 124 4.04 -1.91 8.47
CA SER A 124 4.87 -3.11 8.40
C SER A 124 5.86 -3.11 7.24
N ASN A 125 5.51 -2.49 6.10
CA ASN A 125 6.37 -2.42 4.90
C ASN A 125 6.96 -3.77 4.47
N GLN A 126 6.17 -4.83 4.44
CA GLN A 126 6.65 -6.20 4.24
C GLN A 126 6.00 -6.92 3.04
N THR A 127 4.75 -6.60 2.72
CA THR A 127 3.93 -7.36 1.76
C THR A 127 4.57 -7.44 0.37
N GLY A 128 5.05 -6.31 -0.17
CA GLY A 128 5.64 -6.26 -1.51
C GLY A 128 6.91 -7.10 -1.62
N GLN A 129 7.80 -7.00 -0.64
CA GLN A 129 9.05 -7.74 -0.59
C GLN A 129 8.82 -9.25 -0.41
N MET A 130 7.89 -9.63 0.47
CA MET A 130 7.48 -11.03 0.66
C MET A 130 6.86 -11.61 -0.62
N LEU A 131 6.01 -10.82 -1.29
CA LEU A 131 5.40 -11.22 -2.56
C LEU A 131 6.46 -11.46 -3.64
N ALA A 132 7.43 -10.56 -3.76
CA ALA A 132 8.52 -10.69 -4.73
C ALA A 132 9.33 -11.97 -4.49
N ALA A 133 9.66 -12.25 -3.25
CA ALA A 133 10.38 -13.47 -2.88
C ALA A 133 9.55 -14.74 -3.18
N LEU A 134 8.26 -14.77 -2.82
CA LEU A 134 7.37 -15.90 -3.07
C LEU A 134 7.13 -16.14 -4.57
N ALA A 135 7.07 -15.07 -5.36
CA ALA A 135 6.85 -15.15 -6.81
C ALA A 135 8.14 -15.39 -7.60
N GLY A 136 9.32 -15.26 -6.97
CA GLY A 136 10.61 -15.32 -7.68
C GLY A 136 10.79 -14.18 -8.69
N LEU A 137 10.18 -13.01 -8.44
CA LEU A 137 10.19 -11.87 -9.34
C LEU A 137 11.15 -10.78 -8.84
N PRO A 138 11.77 -10.03 -9.76
CA PRO A 138 12.55 -8.87 -9.39
C PRO A 138 11.66 -7.80 -8.75
N GLN A 139 12.24 -7.01 -7.83
CA GLN A 139 11.52 -5.97 -7.11
C GLN A 139 12.30 -4.64 -7.08
N ALA A 140 11.55 -3.54 -7.07
CA ALA A 140 12.05 -2.23 -6.65
C ALA A 140 11.09 -1.61 -5.64
N THR A 141 11.63 -1.21 -4.50
CA THR A 141 10.86 -0.65 -3.38
C THR A 141 11.02 0.87 -3.30
N PHE A 142 10.04 1.57 -2.73
CA PHE A 142 10.07 3.03 -2.50
C PHE A 142 10.19 3.85 -3.79
N ALA A 143 9.52 3.42 -4.86
CA ALA A 143 9.61 4.06 -6.17
C ALA A 143 9.14 5.52 -6.13
N SER A 144 9.99 6.42 -6.62
CA SER A 144 9.68 7.83 -6.86
C SER A 144 9.63 8.19 -8.35
N LYS A 145 10.03 7.26 -9.23
CA LYS A 145 9.88 7.37 -10.68
C LYS A 145 9.84 5.98 -11.30
N VAL A 146 8.94 5.76 -12.26
CA VAL A 146 8.82 4.51 -13.03
C VAL A 146 8.78 4.83 -14.52
N VAL A 147 9.61 4.14 -15.29
CA VAL A 147 9.60 4.20 -16.76
C VAL A 147 9.62 2.78 -17.30
N ILE A 148 8.64 2.45 -18.12
CA ILE A 148 8.54 1.13 -18.76
C ILE A 148 8.92 1.25 -20.24
N ALA A 149 9.94 0.51 -20.65
CA ALA A 149 10.38 0.42 -22.03
C ALA A 149 11.09 -0.91 -22.29
N ASP A 150 11.01 -1.44 -23.50
CA ASP A 150 11.76 -2.60 -23.98
C ASP A 150 11.70 -3.83 -23.07
N GLY A 151 10.51 -4.12 -22.48
CA GLY A 151 10.31 -5.24 -21.57
C GLY A 151 10.99 -5.07 -20.20
N ARG A 152 11.36 -3.86 -19.84
CA ARG A 152 12.02 -3.52 -18.58
C ARG A 152 11.31 -2.36 -17.87
N ALA A 153 11.44 -2.35 -16.55
CA ALA A 153 11.07 -1.22 -15.70
C ALA A 153 12.34 -0.54 -15.17
N SER A 154 12.54 0.72 -15.52
CA SER A 154 13.55 1.59 -14.90
C SER A 154 12.87 2.31 -13.74
N VAL A 155 13.32 2.06 -12.51
CA VAL A 155 12.70 2.56 -11.29
C VAL A 155 13.71 3.34 -10.48
N SER A 156 13.45 4.65 -10.30
CA SER A 156 14.18 5.43 -9.30
C SER A 156 13.49 5.27 -7.94
N ARG A 157 14.26 4.98 -6.93
CA ARG A 157 13.79 4.71 -5.57
C ARG A 157 14.48 5.60 -4.55
N GLU A 158 13.77 5.94 -3.50
CA GLU A 158 14.30 6.72 -2.39
C GLU A 158 15.10 5.81 -1.44
N VAL A 159 16.31 6.23 -1.10
CA VAL A 159 17.20 5.59 -0.12
C VAL A 159 17.80 6.66 0.80
N ASP A 160 18.34 6.27 1.95
CA ASP A 160 18.84 7.22 2.96
C ASP A 160 19.94 8.16 2.42
N GLY A 161 20.78 7.67 1.51
CA GLY A 161 21.83 8.46 0.87
C GLY A 161 21.40 9.27 -0.36
N GLY A 162 20.11 9.24 -0.75
CA GLY A 162 19.61 9.95 -1.95
C GLY A 162 18.66 9.09 -2.80
N ALA A 163 18.89 9.01 -4.10
CA ALA A 163 18.09 8.19 -5.01
C ALA A 163 18.95 7.15 -5.73
N GLU A 164 18.39 5.97 -5.91
CA GLU A 164 18.97 4.86 -6.68
C GLU A 164 18.07 4.50 -7.85
N THR A 165 18.65 4.19 -9.00
CA THR A 165 17.87 3.75 -10.15
C THR A 165 18.19 2.29 -10.49
N LEU A 166 17.15 1.45 -10.48
CA LEU A 166 17.21 0.02 -10.81
C LEU A 166 16.57 -0.23 -12.16
N SER A 167 17.12 -1.19 -12.91
CA SER A 167 16.52 -1.68 -14.16
C SER A 167 16.07 -3.13 -13.96
N LEU A 168 14.76 -3.35 -13.90
CA LEU A 168 14.15 -4.65 -13.68
C LEU A 168 13.67 -5.25 -15.01
N LYS A 169 13.86 -6.55 -15.19
CA LYS A 169 13.19 -7.29 -16.27
C LYS A 169 11.74 -7.58 -15.85
N LEU A 170 10.80 -7.37 -16.76
CA LEU A 170 9.41 -7.77 -16.54
C LEU A 170 9.23 -9.30 -16.72
N PRO A 171 8.33 -9.94 -15.95
CA PRO A 171 7.45 -9.36 -14.92
C PRO A 171 8.20 -8.91 -13.68
N ALA A 172 7.68 -7.88 -12.97
CA ALA A 172 8.32 -7.28 -11.80
C ALA A 172 7.30 -6.79 -10.77
N ILE A 173 7.77 -6.56 -9.53
CA ILE A 173 6.99 -6.00 -8.43
C ILE A 173 7.61 -4.67 -8.02
N ILE A 174 6.77 -3.63 -7.90
CA ILE A 174 7.17 -2.28 -7.50
C ILE A 174 6.36 -1.85 -6.28
N THR A 175 7.01 -1.27 -5.28
CA THR A 175 6.30 -0.59 -4.20
C THR A 175 6.50 0.92 -4.30
N THR A 176 5.43 1.68 -4.10
CA THR A 176 5.40 3.13 -4.37
C THR A 176 5.67 3.98 -3.13
N ASP A 177 6.49 5.01 -3.30
CA ASP A 177 6.60 6.12 -2.35
C ASP A 177 5.59 7.24 -2.71
N LEU A 178 5.26 8.11 -1.77
CA LEU A 178 4.36 9.25 -2.00
C LEU A 178 4.88 10.26 -3.03
N ARG A 179 6.19 10.23 -3.31
CA ARG A 179 6.84 11.14 -4.29
C ARG A 179 6.68 10.71 -5.73
N LEU A 180 6.14 9.50 -6.01
CA LEU A 180 6.03 8.97 -7.37
C LEU A 180 5.09 9.80 -8.24
N ASN A 181 3.95 10.18 -7.71
CA ASN A 181 2.96 10.99 -8.42
C ASN A 181 2.00 11.68 -7.43
N GLU A 182 1.11 12.49 -7.98
CA GLU A 182 -0.02 13.08 -7.25
C GLU A 182 -1.31 12.41 -7.78
N PRO A 183 -2.07 11.71 -6.93
CA PRO A 183 -3.31 11.05 -7.32
C PRO A 183 -4.35 12.05 -7.80
N ARG A 184 -5.08 11.68 -8.85
CA ARG A 184 -6.21 12.48 -9.37
C ARG A 184 -7.41 12.48 -8.45
N TYR A 185 -8.16 13.57 -8.45
CA TYR A 185 -9.46 13.59 -7.81
C TYR A 185 -10.49 12.78 -8.58
N VAL A 186 -11.25 11.95 -7.85
CA VAL A 186 -12.32 11.17 -8.42
C VAL A 186 -13.55 12.04 -8.66
N THR A 187 -14.03 12.10 -9.89
CA THR A 187 -15.23 12.87 -10.25
C THR A 187 -16.51 12.07 -10.04
N LEU A 188 -17.63 12.75 -9.79
CA LEU A 188 -18.94 12.10 -9.63
C LEU A 188 -19.32 11.21 -10.84
N PRO A 189 -19.14 11.62 -12.11
CA PRO A 189 -19.36 10.75 -13.26
C PRO A 189 -18.53 9.46 -13.23
N ASN A 190 -17.27 9.53 -12.76
CA ASN A 190 -16.42 8.34 -12.65
C ASN A 190 -16.87 7.40 -11.53
N ILE A 191 -17.36 7.93 -10.41
CA ILE A 191 -17.99 7.12 -9.34
C ILE A 191 -19.20 6.36 -9.91
N MET A 192 -20.05 7.04 -10.68
CA MET A 192 -21.22 6.41 -11.29
C MET A 192 -20.85 5.32 -12.29
N LYS A 193 -19.83 5.53 -13.12
CA LYS A 193 -19.28 4.52 -14.04
C LYS A 193 -18.68 3.34 -13.28
N ALA A 194 -17.94 3.58 -12.19
CA ALA A 194 -17.30 2.56 -11.37
C ALA A 194 -18.31 1.55 -10.78
N LYS A 195 -19.53 1.98 -10.47
CA LYS A 195 -20.60 1.08 -9.98
C LYS A 195 -20.94 -0.06 -10.96
N LYS A 196 -20.75 0.18 -12.26
CA LYS A 196 -21.04 -0.79 -13.34
C LYS A 196 -19.81 -1.63 -13.74
N LYS A 197 -18.60 -1.26 -13.31
CA LYS A 197 -17.40 -2.03 -13.64
C LYS A 197 -17.38 -3.38 -12.91
N PRO A 198 -16.79 -4.42 -13.52
CA PRO A 198 -16.71 -5.75 -12.91
C PRO A 198 -15.98 -5.73 -11.57
N LEU A 199 -16.57 -6.40 -10.59
CA LEU A 199 -15.95 -6.70 -9.30
C LEU A 199 -16.30 -8.14 -8.97
N SER A 200 -15.32 -9.01 -8.92
CA SER A 200 -15.44 -10.40 -8.50
C SER A 200 -15.02 -10.57 -7.05
N THR A 201 -15.64 -11.52 -6.38
CA THR A 201 -15.29 -11.90 -5.01
C THR A 201 -14.89 -13.37 -5.00
N MET A 202 -13.84 -13.69 -4.28
CA MET A 202 -13.35 -15.04 -4.01
C MET A 202 -12.83 -15.13 -2.58
N THR A 203 -12.62 -16.33 -2.09
CA THR A 203 -12.09 -16.59 -0.74
C THR A 203 -10.64 -17.08 -0.79
N PRO A 204 -9.85 -16.96 0.29
CA PRO A 204 -8.53 -17.58 0.37
C PRO A 204 -8.57 -19.11 0.15
N ALA A 205 -9.63 -19.77 0.59
CA ALA A 205 -9.80 -21.22 0.41
C ALA A 205 -9.93 -21.61 -1.08
N GLU A 206 -10.67 -20.83 -1.89
CA GLU A 206 -10.76 -21.03 -3.35
C GLU A 206 -9.42 -20.83 -4.05
N LEU A 207 -8.52 -20.05 -3.45
CA LEU A 207 -7.14 -19.87 -3.92
C LEU A 207 -6.16 -20.92 -3.37
N GLY A 208 -6.63 -21.82 -2.49
CA GLY A 208 -5.79 -22.81 -1.82
C GLY A 208 -4.77 -22.21 -0.84
N VAL A 209 -5.06 -21.04 -0.27
CA VAL A 209 -4.14 -20.28 0.59
C VAL A 209 -4.55 -20.38 2.05
N ASP A 210 -3.61 -20.83 2.89
CA ASP A 210 -3.71 -20.75 4.34
C ASP A 210 -3.35 -19.33 4.81
N VAL A 211 -4.29 -18.66 5.47
CA VAL A 211 -4.18 -17.29 5.98
C VAL A 211 -4.09 -17.22 7.50
N ALA A 212 -3.96 -18.35 8.19
CA ALA A 212 -3.89 -18.40 9.65
C ALA A 212 -2.85 -17.40 10.19
N PRO A 213 -3.21 -16.55 11.18
CA PRO A 213 -2.30 -15.58 11.76
C PRO A 213 -1.15 -16.27 12.49
N ARG A 214 0.06 -15.74 12.36
CA ARG A 214 1.28 -16.25 13.00
C ARG A 214 1.73 -15.41 14.18
N LEU A 215 1.26 -14.17 14.25
CA LEU A 215 1.54 -13.22 15.32
C LEU A 215 0.24 -12.90 16.05
N LYS A 216 0.36 -12.65 17.36
CA LYS A 216 -0.76 -12.22 18.19
C LYS A 216 -0.40 -10.88 18.84
N THR A 217 -1.22 -9.86 18.63
CA THR A 217 -1.09 -8.59 19.34
C THR A 217 -1.45 -8.80 20.81
N LEU A 218 -0.50 -8.55 21.71
CA LEU A 218 -0.70 -8.75 23.14
C LEU A 218 -1.31 -7.53 23.80
N LYS A 219 -0.91 -6.33 23.37
CA LYS A 219 -1.36 -5.08 23.97
C LYS A 219 -1.15 -3.91 23.02
N VAL A 220 -2.13 -3.01 22.98
CA VAL A 220 -2.06 -1.72 22.29
C VAL A 220 -2.23 -0.61 23.32
N VAL A 221 -1.37 0.40 23.28
CA VAL A 221 -1.43 1.56 24.18
C VAL A 221 -1.22 2.84 23.40
N GLU A 222 -1.72 3.96 23.90
CA GLU A 222 -1.39 5.26 23.34
C GLU A 222 0.11 5.56 23.53
N PRO A 223 0.74 6.27 22.56
CA PRO A 223 2.13 6.68 22.73
C PRO A 223 2.26 7.61 23.96
N PRO A 224 3.39 7.57 24.67
CA PRO A 224 3.63 8.45 25.81
C PRO A 224 3.59 9.91 25.37
N LYS A 225 3.03 10.77 26.21
CA LYS A 225 3.01 12.20 25.95
C LYS A 225 4.46 12.72 25.89
N ARG A 226 4.80 13.36 24.76
CA ARG A 226 6.10 14.02 24.62
C ARG A 226 6.14 15.24 25.54
N ARG A 227 7.29 15.48 26.18
CA ARG A 227 7.53 16.72 26.89
C ARG A 227 7.64 17.87 25.88
N ALA A 228 7.25 19.06 26.31
CA ALA A 228 7.47 20.26 25.49
C ALA A 228 8.96 20.44 25.23
N GLY A 229 9.31 20.92 24.05
CA GLY A 229 10.69 21.31 23.74
C GLY A 229 11.12 22.53 24.55
N ILE A 230 12.42 22.77 24.58
CA ILE A 230 13.03 23.95 25.21
C ILE A 230 13.43 24.91 24.09
N ALA A 231 12.89 26.13 24.13
CA ALA A 231 13.35 27.16 23.21
C ALA A 231 14.79 27.59 23.59
N VAL A 232 15.64 27.69 22.59
CA VAL A 232 17.03 28.13 22.79
C VAL A 232 17.31 29.44 22.02
N PRO A 233 18.16 30.34 22.54
CA PRO A 233 18.35 31.67 21.99
C PRO A 233 19.11 31.69 20.65
N ASP A 234 19.97 30.71 20.40
CA ASP A 234 20.85 30.66 19.22
C ASP A 234 21.25 29.24 18.83
N VAL A 235 21.84 29.11 17.64
CA VAL A 235 22.31 27.84 17.06
C VAL A 235 23.43 27.22 17.88
N LYS A 236 24.34 28.01 18.46
CA LYS A 236 25.45 27.49 19.28
C LYS A 236 24.91 26.77 20.51
N THR A 237 23.98 27.37 21.23
CA THR A 237 23.31 26.77 22.38
C THR A 237 22.55 25.51 21.99
N LEU A 238 21.89 25.50 20.80
CA LEU A 238 21.21 24.29 20.29
C LEU A 238 22.22 23.14 20.10
N VAL A 239 23.32 23.38 19.41
CA VAL A 239 24.35 22.38 19.15
C VAL A 239 24.99 21.88 20.48
N GLU A 240 25.29 22.76 21.41
CA GLU A 240 25.80 22.37 22.72
C GLU A 240 24.84 21.46 23.48
N LYS A 241 23.53 21.77 23.47
CA LYS A 241 22.50 20.93 24.12
C LYS A 241 22.32 19.59 23.41
N LEU A 242 22.31 19.56 22.08
CA LEU A 242 22.21 18.31 21.32
C LEU A 242 23.44 17.42 21.58
N LYS A 243 24.63 17.99 21.68
CA LYS A 243 25.88 17.26 21.93
C LYS A 243 26.02 16.80 23.39
N ASN A 244 25.81 17.69 24.35
CA ASN A 244 26.18 17.44 25.75
C ASN A 244 25.01 16.90 26.59
N GLU A 245 23.77 17.34 26.33
CA GLU A 245 22.58 16.92 27.08
C GLU A 245 21.85 15.77 26.37
N ALA A 246 21.46 15.95 25.11
CA ALA A 246 20.71 14.95 24.36
C ALA A 246 21.60 13.83 23.79
N LYS A 247 22.87 14.08 23.57
CA LYS A 247 23.89 13.13 23.04
C LYS A 247 23.47 12.48 21.73
N VAL A 248 22.91 13.28 20.81
CA VAL A 248 22.40 12.81 19.50
C VAL A 248 23.30 13.25 18.34
N ILE A 249 24.27 14.08 18.59
CA ILE A 249 25.35 14.51 17.65
C ILE A 249 26.69 14.52 18.33
#